data_984a4ab3f113aeabd40767b4e4bed015
#
_entry.id   984a4ab3f113aeabd40767b4e4bed015
#
_cell.length_a   1.000
_cell.length_b   1.000
_cell.length_c   1.000
_cell.angle_alpha   90.00
_cell.angle_beta   90.00
_cell.angle_gamma   90.00
#
_symmetry.space_group_name_H-M   'P 1'
#
loop_
_entity.id
_entity.type
_entity.pdbx_description
1 polymer ?
#
loop_
_entity_poly.entity_id
_entity_poly.type
_entity_poly.pdbx_seq_one_letter_code
_entity_poly.pdbx_strand_id
1 'polypeptide(L)'
;MTPSGTPAPPAAQRLQTAPASLPQPVQASQTRPDTAPGIVSPSVAPAQPAPHSQAAAPLAAAADDAVVLTRDLTKTFGQRTVVEGLNLVVPRGSVYGFLGPNGSGKSTTMKMLLGLLAPTRGQISALGRPFTPATRAEIMSRTGSMIENPPGYGHLTGAENMRIAAKMQGLSDQQISRALALVRLTEHKDRLVRTYSMGMKQRLGIALALAREPELLILDEPTNGLDPAGIEEVRRLLVELAGEGVTVMVSSHLLDEIDRMASTLGILSAGRLVFQGTRAELMERSVPDILIDTPTPQAVLNPQILAGLVPAQALAASTAADFPNPAAVPVTDTVASPTLTPQGVRIPGMSKSAVAELISRLAAAGVELHEVRREAQSLEDVFMDLTGRGGVL
;
A
#
# COMPACT_ATOMS: atom_id res chain seq x y z
N MET A 1 34.74 -12.30 -68.68
CA MET A 1 35.67 -12.72 -67.62
C MET A 1 34.83 -13.08 -66.41
N THR A 2 34.99 -14.30 -66.00
CA THR A 2 34.13 -15.11 -65.09
C THR A 2 33.97 -14.60 -63.66
N PRO A 3 32.84 -14.89 -63.01
CA PRO A 3 32.58 -14.58 -61.59
C PRO A 3 33.12 -15.68 -60.68
N SER A 4 33.71 -15.34 -59.57
CA SER A 4 34.17 -16.22 -58.51
C SER A 4 33.10 -16.38 -57.41
N GLY A 5 32.85 -17.63 -57.09
CA GLY A 5 31.80 -18.15 -56.25
C GLY A 5 32.01 -17.93 -54.75
N THR A 6 30.90 -17.92 -54.08
CA THR A 6 30.72 -17.93 -52.62
C THR A 6 30.67 -19.38 -52.12
N PRO A 7 31.37 -19.77 -51.06
CA PRO A 7 31.22 -21.12 -50.48
C PRO A 7 30.05 -21.20 -49.48
N ALA A 8 29.36 -22.36 -49.53
CA ALA A 8 28.27 -22.72 -48.64
C ALA A 8 28.75 -23.11 -47.21
N PRO A 9 27.92 -22.99 -46.16
CA PRO A 9 28.24 -23.41 -44.82
C PRO A 9 28.07 -24.93 -44.61
N PRO A 10 28.81 -25.55 -43.68
CA PRO A 10 28.77 -26.99 -43.44
C PRO A 10 27.54 -27.44 -42.63
N ALA A 11 27.15 -28.69 -42.91
CA ALA A 11 26.00 -29.37 -42.33
C ALA A 11 26.13 -29.63 -40.83
N ALA A 12 25.05 -29.40 -40.11
CA ALA A 12 24.89 -29.71 -38.68
C ALA A 12 24.71 -31.23 -38.48
N GLN A 13 25.61 -31.85 -37.74
CA GLN A 13 25.49 -33.23 -37.25
C GLN A 13 24.40 -33.32 -36.16
N ARG A 14 23.44 -34.19 -36.39
CA ARG A 14 22.43 -34.62 -35.40
C ARG A 14 23.10 -35.57 -34.39
N LEU A 15 23.14 -35.15 -33.12
CA LEU A 15 23.40 -36.05 -31.98
C LEU A 15 22.07 -36.65 -31.52
N GLN A 16 21.92 -37.95 -31.71
CA GLN A 16 20.85 -38.74 -31.08
C GLN A 16 21.25 -39.03 -29.64
N THR A 17 20.45 -38.57 -28.68
CA THR A 17 20.53 -38.99 -27.29
C THR A 17 19.32 -39.86 -26.95
N ALA A 18 19.61 -41.04 -26.44
CA ALA A 18 18.66 -42.08 -26.00
C ALA A 18 17.94 -41.64 -24.67
N PRO A 19 16.74 -42.16 -24.41
CA PRO A 19 15.99 -41.80 -23.21
C PRO A 19 16.50 -42.53 -21.96
N ALA A 20 16.71 -41.77 -20.87
CA ALA A 20 17.06 -42.29 -19.57
C ALA A 20 15.82 -42.84 -18.82
N SER A 21 15.98 -44.06 -18.30
CA SER A 21 15.00 -44.83 -17.55
C SER A 21 14.71 -44.22 -16.18
N LEU A 22 13.43 -44.16 -15.77
CA LEU A 22 12.96 -43.79 -14.45
C LEU A 22 13.19 -44.93 -13.41
N PRO A 23 13.59 -44.68 -12.20
CA PRO A 23 13.64 -45.68 -11.13
C PRO A 23 12.26 -45.92 -10.51
N GLN A 24 11.93 -47.21 -10.26
CA GLN A 24 10.72 -47.65 -9.58
C GLN A 24 10.80 -47.49 -8.04
N PRO A 25 9.68 -47.35 -7.34
CA PRO A 25 9.66 -47.18 -5.89
C PRO A 25 9.89 -48.51 -5.13
N VAL A 26 10.75 -48.43 -4.12
CA VAL A 26 11.06 -49.52 -3.19
C VAL A 26 9.95 -49.61 -2.15
N GLN A 27 9.33 -50.78 -2.01
CA GLN A 27 8.43 -51.14 -0.91
C GLN A 27 9.24 -51.32 0.37
N ALA A 28 8.88 -50.64 1.44
CA ALA A 28 9.39 -50.87 2.79
C ALA A 28 8.40 -51.69 3.62
N SER A 29 8.92 -52.79 4.12
CA SER A 29 8.28 -53.82 4.95
C SER A 29 7.94 -53.27 6.34
N GLN A 30 6.80 -53.73 6.86
CA GLN A 30 6.35 -53.60 8.25
C GLN A 30 7.15 -54.51 9.19
N THR A 31 7.67 -53.96 10.28
CA THR A 31 7.91 -54.71 11.50
C THR A 31 7.65 -53.84 12.73
N ARG A 32 6.67 -54.22 13.55
CA ARG A 32 6.55 -53.82 14.96
C ARG A 32 7.47 -54.66 15.81
N PRO A 33 8.00 -54.15 16.96
CA PRO A 33 7.50 -54.63 18.21
C PRO A 33 7.43 -53.59 19.38
N ASP A 34 6.46 -53.85 20.23
CA ASP A 34 6.41 -53.83 21.71
C ASP A 34 6.80 -52.62 22.57
N THR A 35 5.76 -52.17 23.24
CA THR A 35 5.53 -51.82 24.67
C THR A 35 6.71 -51.42 25.55
N ALA A 36 6.59 -50.23 26.16
CA ALA A 36 6.71 -49.91 27.60
C ALA A 36 6.62 -48.37 27.87
N PRO A 37 6.53 -47.87 29.11
CA PRO A 37 5.34 -47.21 29.61
C PRO A 37 5.44 -45.69 29.84
N GLY A 38 4.25 -45.11 29.96
CA GLY A 38 3.85 -43.75 30.27
C GLY A 38 4.81 -42.75 30.92
N ILE A 39 4.94 -41.61 30.22
CA ILE A 39 5.20 -40.34 30.88
C ILE A 39 4.07 -39.40 30.46
N VAL A 40 3.26 -39.00 31.46
CA VAL A 40 2.16 -38.03 31.29
C VAL A 40 2.76 -36.67 31.17
N SER A 41 2.73 -36.10 29.98
CA SER A 41 3.02 -34.65 29.77
C SER A 41 1.72 -33.86 29.95
N PRO A 42 1.76 -32.68 30.62
CA PRO A 42 0.57 -31.89 30.81
C PRO A 42 0.08 -31.32 29.47
N SER A 43 -1.20 -31.53 29.21
CA SER A 43 -1.93 -30.92 28.08
C SER A 43 -1.84 -29.40 28.13
N VAL A 44 -1.13 -28.82 27.22
CA VAL A 44 -1.23 -27.39 26.94
C VAL A 44 -2.45 -27.16 26.08
N ALA A 45 -3.48 -26.57 26.66
CA ALA A 45 -4.67 -26.14 25.96
C ALA A 45 -4.28 -25.16 24.83
N PRO A 46 -4.90 -25.21 23.63
CA PRO A 46 -4.62 -24.25 22.58
C PRO A 46 -5.04 -22.85 23.05
N ALA A 47 -4.10 -21.91 22.98
CA ALA A 47 -4.35 -20.51 23.26
C ALA A 47 -5.45 -20.02 22.31
N GLN A 48 -6.54 -19.51 22.87
CA GLN A 48 -7.60 -18.85 22.13
C GLN A 48 -7.01 -17.59 21.48
N PRO A 49 -7.26 -17.32 20.18
CA PRO A 49 -6.87 -16.06 19.58
C PRO A 49 -7.64 -14.92 20.25
N ALA A 50 -6.92 -13.87 20.64
CA ALA A 50 -7.50 -12.65 21.21
C ALA A 50 -8.54 -12.07 20.24
N PRO A 51 -9.64 -11.47 20.74
CA PRO A 51 -10.69 -10.90 19.90
C PRO A 51 -10.22 -9.57 19.29
N HIS A 52 -9.70 -9.63 18.06
CA HIS A 52 -9.53 -8.43 17.22
C HIS A 52 -10.82 -8.22 16.43
N SER A 53 -11.80 -7.61 17.05
CA SER A 53 -13.01 -7.18 16.36
C SER A 53 -13.63 -6.01 17.10
N GLN A 54 -13.36 -4.80 16.61
CA GLN A 54 -14.29 -3.67 16.76
C GLN A 54 -13.86 -2.52 15.80
N ALA A 55 -14.18 -2.68 14.51
CA ALA A 55 -14.25 -1.56 13.55
C ALA A 55 -15.18 -1.93 12.37
N ALA A 56 -16.33 -2.55 12.63
CA ALA A 56 -17.16 -3.14 11.58
C ALA A 56 -18.48 -2.42 11.27
N ALA A 57 -18.86 -1.39 12.01
CA ALA A 57 -20.19 -0.83 11.87
C ALA A 57 -20.40 0.19 10.71
N PRO A 58 -19.48 1.10 10.36
CA PRO A 58 -19.65 1.99 9.19
C PRO A 58 -19.38 1.29 7.84
N LEU A 59 -18.51 0.30 7.83
CA LEU A 59 -18.10 -0.45 6.63
C LEU A 59 -19.16 -1.45 6.12
N ALA A 60 -20.10 -1.89 6.96
CA ALA A 60 -21.14 -2.83 6.57
C ALA A 60 -22.13 -2.20 5.57
N ALA A 61 -22.47 -0.94 5.73
CA ALA A 61 -23.34 -0.21 4.80
C ALA A 61 -22.63 0.12 3.47
N ALA A 62 -21.32 0.35 3.49
CA ALA A 62 -20.51 0.57 2.29
C ALA A 62 -20.23 -0.72 1.49
N ALA A 63 -20.41 -1.90 2.10
CA ALA A 63 -20.18 -3.17 1.42
C ALA A 63 -21.25 -3.46 0.34
N ASP A 64 -22.47 -2.95 0.48
CA ASP A 64 -23.56 -3.13 -0.49
C ASP A 64 -23.35 -2.30 -1.77
N ASP A 65 -22.62 -1.18 -1.69
CA ASP A 65 -22.29 -0.32 -2.83
C ASP A 65 -20.79 -0.37 -3.21
N ALA A 66 -20.07 -1.40 -2.77
CA ALA A 66 -18.66 -1.55 -3.07
C ALA A 66 -18.42 -2.00 -4.52
N VAL A 67 -17.53 -1.29 -5.22
CA VAL A 67 -17.06 -1.69 -6.55
C VAL A 67 -15.97 -2.77 -6.45
N VAL A 68 -15.13 -2.72 -5.40
CA VAL A 68 -14.17 -3.79 -5.09
C VAL A 68 -14.38 -4.24 -3.66
N LEU A 69 -14.51 -5.55 -3.47
CA LEU A 69 -14.59 -6.19 -2.17
C LEU A 69 -13.62 -7.36 -2.12
N THR A 70 -12.81 -7.45 -1.08
CA THR A 70 -12.01 -8.65 -0.81
C THR A 70 -12.34 -9.24 0.55
N ARG A 71 -12.22 -10.57 0.67
CA ARG A 71 -12.40 -11.30 1.93
C ARG A 71 -11.20 -12.22 2.15
N ASP A 72 -10.50 -12.00 3.24
CA ASP A 72 -9.32 -12.78 3.66
C ASP A 72 -8.27 -12.96 2.56
N LEU A 73 -8.14 -11.95 1.68
CA LEU A 73 -7.26 -12.02 0.53
C LEU A 73 -5.82 -12.15 0.98
N THR A 74 -5.16 -13.23 0.56
CA THR A 74 -3.80 -13.57 0.99
C THR A 74 -2.95 -13.97 -0.19
N LYS A 75 -1.70 -13.49 -0.20
CA LYS A 75 -0.68 -13.91 -1.17
C LYS A 75 0.61 -14.29 -0.48
N THR A 76 1.04 -15.53 -0.74
CA THR A 76 2.31 -16.08 -0.26
C THR A 76 3.16 -16.48 -1.46
N PHE A 77 4.44 -16.14 -1.44
CA PHE A 77 5.47 -16.55 -2.39
C PHE A 77 6.48 -17.44 -1.65
N GLY A 78 6.50 -18.73 -1.96
CA GLY A 78 7.29 -19.69 -1.21
C GLY A 78 6.89 -19.69 0.28
N GLN A 79 7.80 -19.26 1.16
CA GLN A 79 7.54 -19.13 2.60
C GLN A 79 7.19 -17.71 3.04
N ARG A 80 7.27 -16.73 2.15
CA ARG A 80 7.00 -15.32 2.49
C ARG A 80 5.58 -14.93 2.15
N THR A 81 4.79 -14.58 3.15
CA THR A 81 3.48 -13.95 2.97
C THR A 81 3.66 -12.45 2.77
N VAL A 82 3.20 -11.95 1.63
CA VAL A 82 3.32 -10.53 1.21
C VAL A 82 2.04 -9.77 1.45
N VAL A 83 0.88 -10.44 1.32
CA VAL A 83 -0.45 -9.89 1.66
C VAL A 83 -1.15 -10.92 2.52
N GLU A 84 -1.71 -10.49 3.65
CA GLU A 84 -2.28 -11.40 4.63
C GLU A 84 -3.66 -10.94 5.11
N GLY A 85 -4.69 -11.74 4.81
CA GLY A 85 -6.04 -11.56 5.33
C GLY A 85 -6.68 -10.21 4.97
N LEU A 86 -6.41 -9.67 3.77
CA LEU A 86 -6.84 -8.34 3.36
C LEU A 86 -8.36 -8.30 3.10
N ASN A 87 -9.06 -7.47 3.86
CA ASN A 87 -10.50 -7.19 3.73
C ASN A 87 -10.69 -5.76 3.23
N LEU A 88 -10.67 -5.58 1.91
CA LEU A 88 -10.74 -4.30 1.24
C LEU A 88 -12.16 -4.00 0.79
N VAL A 89 -12.60 -2.75 0.97
CA VAL A 89 -13.90 -2.23 0.51
C VAL A 89 -13.65 -0.92 -0.23
N VAL A 90 -13.86 -0.90 -1.55
CA VAL A 90 -13.73 0.30 -2.38
C VAL A 90 -15.12 0.79 -2.76
N PRO A 91 -15.57 1.94 -2.23
CA PRO A 91 -16.90 2.48 -2.54
C PRO A 91 -17.02 2.93 -3.99
N ARG A 92 -18.23 2.85 -4.55
CA ARG A 92 -18.54 3.30 -5.92
C ARG A 92 -18.35 4.82 -6.07
N GLY A 93 -17.85 5.25 -7.23
CA GLY A 93 -17.72 6.68 -7.56
C GLY A 93 -16.77 7.45 -6.63
N SER A 94 -15.86 6.75 -5.96
CA SER A 94 -14.91 7.35 -5.03
C SER A 94 -13.49 7.35 -5.60
N VAL A 95 -12.65 8.25 -5.11
CA VAL A 95 -11.19 8.08 -5.18
C VAL A 95 -10.76 7.35 -3.92
N TYR A 96 -10.33 6.11 -4.07
CA TYR A 96 -9.81 5.27 -3.00
C TYR A 96 -8.27 5.35 -2.98
N GLY A 97 -7.71 5.96 -1.96
CA GLY A 97 -6.27 6.05 -1.74
C GLY A 97 -5.73 4.81 -1.05
N PHE A 98 -4.88 4.03 -1.73
CA PHE A 98 -4.25 2.84 -1.18
C PHE A 98 -2.81 3.13 -0.79
N LEU A 99 -2.60 3.42 0.48
CA LEU A 99 -1.37 3.93 1.07
C LEU A 99 -0.54 2.84 1.73
N GLY A 100 0.75 3.07 1.82
CA GLY A 100 1.66 2.21 2.57
C GLY A 100 3.11 2.34 2.11
N PRO A 101 4.09 2.00 2.95
CA PRO A 101 5.50 2.04 2.59
C PRO A 101 5.82 1.10 1.42
N ASN A 102 7.00 1.29 0.83
CA ASN A 102 7.49 0.39 -0.22
C ASN A 102 7.61 -1.04 0.33
N GLY A 103 7.14 -2.02 -0.46
CA GLY A 103 7.12 -3.43 -0.03
C GLY A 103 5.97 -3.82 0.90
N SER A 104 5.04 -2.92 1.24
CA SER A 104 3.86 -3.25 2.07
C SER A 104 2.85 -4.18 1.40
N GLY A 105 2.94 -4.40 0.07
CA GLY A 105 2.04 -5.29 -0.67
C GLY A 105 1.04 -4.59 -1.59
N LYS A 106 1.09 -3.27 -1.79
CA LYS A 106 0.18 -2.49 -2.63
C LYS A 106 0.08 -3.03 -4.06
N SER A 107 1.19 -3.04 -4.80
CA SER A 107 1.21 -3.53 -6.20
C SER A 107 0.84 -5.01 -6.30
N THR A 108 1.20 -5.83 -5.29
CA THR A 108 0.78 -7.25 -5.23
C THR A 108 -0.73 -7.37 -5.10
N THR A 109 -1.35 -6.56 -4.26
CA THR A 109 -2.81 -6.51 -4.11
C THR A 109 -3.48 -6.07 -5.41
N MET A 110 -3.03 -4.98 -6.01
CA MET A 110 -3.57 -4.49 -7.29
C MET A 110 -3.43 -5.53 -8.42
N LYS A 111 -2.29 -6.24 -8.50
CA LYS A 111 -2.11 -7.35 -9.45
C LYS A 111 -3.11 -8.49 -9.22
N MET A 112 -3.46 -8.79 -7.97
CA MET A 112 -4.51 -9.78 -7.67
C MET A 112 -5.89 -9.30 -8.08
N LEU A 113 -6.24 -8.03 -7.82
CA LEU A 113 -7.51 -7.43 -8.24
C LEU A 113 -7.70 -7.44 -9.76
N LEU A 114 -6.61 -7.31 -10.51
CA LEU A 114 -6.61 -7.35 -11.98
C LEU A 114 -6.47 -8.78 -12.54
N GLY A 115 -6.37 -9.80 -11.68
CA GLY A 115 -6.15 -11.18 -12.11
C GLY A 115 -4.82 -11.43 -12.82
N LEU A 116 -3.85 -10.52 -12.68
CA LEU A 116 -2.47 -10.71 -13.14
C LEU A 116 -1.71 -11.66 -12.22
N LEU A 117 -2.18 -11.83 -11.01
CA LEU A 117 -1.63 -12.69 -9.98
C LEU A 117 -2.77 -13.43 -9.27
N ALA A 118 -2.69 -14.76 -9.21
CA ALA A 118 -3.67 -15.54 -8.46
C ALA A 118 -3.42 -15.39 -6.94
N PRO A 119 -4.45 -15.16 -6.12
CA PRO A 119 -4.33 -15.22 -4.67
C PRO A 119 -3.99 -16.63 -4.20
N THR A 120 -3.33 -16.74 -3.05
CA THR A 120 -3.10 -18.04 -2.39
C THR A 120 -4.36 -18.51 -1.67
N ARG A 121 -5.10 -17.57 -1.07
CA ARG A 121 -6.42 -17.80 -0.46
C ARG A 121 -7.24 -16.52 -0.44
N GLY A 122 -8.51 -16.61 -0.08
CA GLY A 122 -9.44 -15.50 -0.02
C GLY A 122 -10.21 -15.31 -1.32
N GLN A 123 -11.07 -14.31 -1.33
CA GLN A 123 -12.00 -14.04 -2.41
C GLN A 123 -11.93 -12.57 -2.84
N ILE A 124 -12.20 -12.33 -4.11
CA ILE A 124 -12.30 -11.01 -4.71
C ILE A 124 -13.67 -10.92 -5.39
N SER A 125 -14.36 -9.81 -5.19
CA SER A 125 -15.49 -9.38 -5.99
C SER A 125 -15.19 -8.01 -6.57
N ALA A 126 -15.52 -7.81 -7.84
CA ALA A 126 -15.37 -6.52 -8.50
C ALA A 126 -16.60 -6.24 -9.38
N LEU A 127 -17.03 -4.98 -9.42
CA LEU A 127 -18.20 -4.54 -10.18
C LEU A 127 -19.47 -5.36 -9.88
N GLY A 128 -19.66 -5.74 -8.60
CA GLY A 128 -20.80 -6.53 -8.14
C GLY A 128 -20.73 -8.03 -8.47
N ARG A 129 -19.61 -8.52 -8.99
CA ARG A 129 -19.43 -9.92 -9.37
C ARG A 129 -18.25 -10.59 -8.70
N PRO A 130 -18.31 -11.87 -8.31
CA PRO A 130 -17.16 -12.62 -7.84
C PRO A 130 -16.13 -12.75 -8.97
N PHE A 131 -14.86 -12.56 -8.66
CA PHE A 131 -13.76 -12.64 -9.61
C PHE A 131 -13.37 -14.11 -9.84
N THR A 132 -13.88 -14.71 -10.89
CA THR A 132 -13.67 -16.11 -11.27
C THR A 132 -13.19 -16.21 -12.72
N PRO A 133 -12.68 -17.35 -13.20
CA PRO A 133 -12.36 -17.53 -14.61
C PRO A 133 -13.53 -17.19 -15.56
N ALA A 134 -14.76 -17.46 -15.14
CA ALA A 134 -15.96 -17.19 -15.96
C ALA A 134 -16.33 -15.70 -16.05
N THR A 135 -16.11 -14.93 -14.98
CA THR A 135 -16.49 -13.51 -14.90
C THR A 135 -15.35 -12.55 -15.20
N ARG A 136 -14.12 -13.05 -15.21
CA ARG A 136 -12.89 -12.24 -15.38
C ARG A 136 -12.94 -11.37 -16.63
N ALA A 137 -13.29 -11.93 -17.79
CA ALA A 137 -13.29 -11.19 -19.06
C ALA A 137 -14.25 -10.00 -19.02
N GLU A 138 -15.46 -10.19 -18.45
CA GLU A 138 -16.45 -9.14 -18.27
C GLU A 138 -15.97 -8.06 -17.29
N ILE A 139 -15.44 -8.44 -16.13
CA ILE A 139 -14.92 -7.48 -15.16
C ILE A 139 -13.77 -6.67 -15.78
N MET A 140 -12.82 -7.32 -16.46
CA MET A 140 -11.68 -6.65 -17.09
C MET A 140 -12.08 -5.78 -18.28
N SER A 141 -13.18 -6.05 -18.95
CA SER A 141 -13.67 -5.18 -20.03
C SER A 141 -14.18 -3.83 -19.53
N ARG A 142 -14.56 -3.74 -18.26
CA ARG A 142 -15.07 -2.54 -17.57
C ARG A 142 -14.04 -1.95 -16.60
N THR A 143 -12.80 -2.49 -16.58
CA THR A 143 -11.71 -2.06 -15.72
C THR A 143 -10.56 -1.51 -16.54
N GLY A 144 -10.13 -0.28 -16.23
CA GLY A 144 -8.90 0.30 -16.73
C GLY A 144 -7.77 0.14 -15.71
N SER A 145 -6.53 -0.03 -16.18
CA SER A 145 -5.41 -0.15 -15.25
C SER A 145 -4.09 0.35 -15.80
N MET A 146 -3.26 0.86 -14.91
CA MET A 146 -1.85 1.15 -15.15
C MET A 146 -1.07 0.66 -13.93
N ILE A 147 -0.25 -0.38 -14.11
CA ILE A 147 0.55 -1.00 -13.04
C ILE A 147 2.04 -0.88 -13.39
N GLU A 148 2.82 -0.45 -12.41
CA GLU A 148 4.27 -0.24 -12.52
C GLU A 148 4.61 0.93 -13.47
N ASN A 149 5.29 0.66 -14.59
CA ASN A 149 5.71 1.70 -15.53
C ASN A 149 4.60 2.04 -16.53
N PRO A 150 4.51 3.32 -16.97
CA PRO A 150 3.58 3.70 -18.03
C PRO A 150 3.85 2.85 -19.29
N PRO A 151 2.81 2.17 -19.82
CA PRO A 151 2.95 1.35 -21.00
C PRO A 151 3.17 2.23 -22.24
N GLY A 152 3.87 1.68 -23.25
CA GLY A 152 4.02 2.33 -24.54
C GLY A 152 5.32 1.99 -25.25
N TYR A 153 5.24 1.94 -26.57
CA TYR A 153 6.38 1.71 -27.45
C TYR A 153 7.05 3.06 -27.73
N GLY A 154 8.26 3.28 -27.22
CA GLY A 154 8.98 4.55 -27.33
C GLY A 154 9.31 4.99 -28.76
N HIS A 155 9.41 4.03 -29.71
CA HIS A 155 9.67 4.27 -31.13
C HIS A 155 8.42 4.63 -31.94
N LEU A 156 7.24 4.55 -31.33
CA LEU A 156 5.96 4.95 -31.90
C LEU A 156 5.49 6.29 -31.31
N THR A 157 4.60 6.95 -32.02
CA THR A 157 3.92 8.15 -31.53
C THR A 157 2.86 7.80 -30.48
N GLY A 158 2.37 8.81 -29.73
CA GLY A 158 1.25 8.61 -28.81
C GLY A 158 0.00 8.11 -29.52
N ALA A 159 -0.32 8.67 -30.68
CA ALA A 159 -1.46 8.23 -31.49
C ALA A 159 -1.30 6.79 -31.99
N GLU A 160 -0.11 6.36 -32.39
CA GLU A 160 0.13 4.97 -32.82
C GLU A 160 0.00 4.00 -31.65
N ASN A 161 0.51 4.35 -30.46
CA ASN A 161 0.31 3.55 -29.25
C ASN A 161 -1.18 3.36 -28.92
N MET A 162 -1.95 4.44 -28.94
CA MET A 162 -3.40 4.40 -28.73
C MET A 162 -4.11 3.56 -29.82
N ARG A 163 -3.67 3.66 -31.08
CA ARG A 163 -4.23 2.87 -32.19
C ARG A 163 -3.97 1.37 -32.06
N ILE A 164 -2.80 0.98 -31.50
CA ILE A 164 -2.52 -0.43 -31.16
C ILE A 164 -3.54 -0.91 -30.11
N ALA A 165 -3.70 -0.16 -29.03
CA ALA A 165 -4.68 -0.51 -28.00
C ALA A 165 -6.12 -0.58 -28.58
N ALA A 166 -6.48 0.33 -29.46
CA ALA A 166 -7.76 0.33 -30.15
C ALA A 166 -7.99 -0.97 -30.95
N LYS A 167 -7.00 -1.38 -31.74
CA LYS A 167 -7.10 -2.62 -32.52
C LYS A 167 -7.21 -3.88 -31.64
N MET A 168 -6.46 -3.92 -30.55
CA MET A 168 -6.48 -5.06 -29.61
C MET A 168 -7.80 -5.16 -28.85
N GLN A 169 -8.45 -4.02 -28.57
CA GLN A 169 -9.61 -3.92 -27.69
C GLN A 169 -10.92 -3.60 -28.41
N GLY A 170 -10.88 -3.40 -29.74
CA GLY A 170 -12.07 -3.06 -30.53
C GLY A 170 -12.61 -1.65 -30.26
N LEU A 171 -11.72 -0.67 -29.96
CA LEU A 171 -12.13 0.70 -29.63
C LEU A 171 -12.31 1.55 -30.88
N SER A 172 -13.24 2.50 -30.80
CA SER A 172 -13.48 3.50 -31.83
C SER A 172 -12.46 4.64 -31.79
N ASP A 173 -12.30 5.36 -32.91
CA ASP A 173 -11.46 6.56 -32.96
C ASP A 173 -11.98 7.67 -32.04
N GLN A 174 -13.27 7.70 -31.76
CA GLN A 174 -13.90 8.65 -30.84
C GLN A 174 -13.43 8.39 -29.39
N GLN A 175 -13.40 7.13 -28.94
CA GLN A 175 -12.90 6.75 -27.62
C GLN A 175 -11.42 7.10 -27.46
N ILE A 176 -10.60 6.85 -28.48
CA ILE A 176 -9.20 7.23 -28.51
C ILE A 176 -9.01 8.75 -28.38
N SER A 177 -9.76 9.51 -29.20
CA SER A 177 -9.70 10.97 -29.19
C SER A 177 -10.13 11.55 -27.84
N ARG A 178 -11.20 11.00 -27.24
CA ARG A 178 -11.68 11.38 -25.91
C ARG A 178 -10.63 11.08 -24.83
N ALA A 179 -10.04 9.89 -24.83
CA ALA A 179 -9.02 9.52 -23.85
C ALA A 179 -7.78 10.43 -23.93
N LEU A 180 -7.31 10.76 -25.14
CA LEU A 180 -6.20 11.70 -25.33
C LEU A 180 -6.55 13.13 -24.89
N ALA A 181 -7.79 13.57 -25.12
CA ALA A 181 -8.25 14.89 -24.69
C ALA A 181 -8.33 14.99 -23.15
N LEU A 182 -8.88 13.97 -22.48
CA LEU A 182 -8.97 13.91 -21.01
C LEU A 182 -7.60 14.07 -20.34
N VAL A 183 -6.55 13.46 -20.90
CA VAL A 183 -5.19 13.57 -20.35
C VAL A 183 -4.38 14.71 -20.97
N ARG A 184 -4.99 15.61 -21.76
CA ARG A 184 -4.35 16.76 -22.41
C ARG A 184 -3.12 16.39 -23.27
N LEU A 185 -3.21 15.30 -24.02
CA LEU A 185 -2.17 14.85 -24.93
C LEU A 185 -2.52 15.05 -26.42
N THR A 186 -3.65 15.64 -26.74
CA THR A 186 -4.12 15.81 -28.12
C THR A 186 -3.10 16.52 -29.01
N GLU A 187 -2.50 17.63 -28.53
CA GLU A 187 -1.49 18.39 -29.27
C GLU A 187 -0.16 17.67 -29.44
N HIS A 188 0.11 16.69 -28.59
CA HIS A 188 1.39 15.97 -28.55
C HIS A 188 1.29 14.53 -29.09
N LYS A 189 0.11 14.10 -29.51
CA LYS A 189 -0.17 12.70 -29.93
C LYS A 189 0.71 12.21 -31.07
N ASP A 190 1.18 13.11 -31.95
CA ASP A 190 1.97 12.77 -33.14
C ASP A 190 3.49 12.79 -32.89
N ARG A 191 3.93 13.10 -31.64
CA ARG A 191 5.34 13.00 -31.25
C ARG A 191 5.68 11.58 -30.81
N LEU A 192 6.94 11.17 -31.03
CA LEU A 192 7.45 9.88 -30.57
C LEU A 192 7.44 9.80 -29.03
N VAL A 193 6.95 8.70 -28.45
CA VAL A 193 6.82 8.53 -26.98
C VAL A 193 8.20 8.56 -26.30
N ARG A 194 9.28 8.19 -26.95
CA ARG A 194 10.63 8.35 -26.40
C ARG A 194 11.02 9.80 -26.10
N THR A 195 10.38 10.76 -26.78
CA THR A 195 10.62 12.21 -26.58
C THR A 195 9.66 12.84 -25.54
N TYR A 196 8.74 12.05 -24.99
CA TYR A 196 7.83 12.50 -23.96
C TYR A 196 8.56 12.70 -22.63
N SER A 197 8.17 13.73 -21.88
CA SER A 197 8.54 13.84 -20.46
C SER A 197 7.95 12.67 -19.66
N MET A 198 8.41 12.45 -18.45
CA MET A 198 7.82 11.41 -17.58
C MET A 198 6.32 11.65 -17.39
N GLY A 199 5.91 12.90 -17.13
CA GLY A 199 4.49 13.25 -17.00
C GLY A 199 3.67 12.98 -18.24
N MET A 200 4.20 13.22 -19.44
CA MET A 200 3.52 12.88 -20.68
C MET A 200 3.39 11.35 -20.85
N LYS A 201 4.39 10.58 -20.43
CA LYS A 201 4.32 9.10 -20.45
C LYS A 201 3.27 8.59 -19.47
N GLN A 202 3.23 9.14 -18.24
CA GLN A 202 2.19 8.79 -17.26
C GLN A 202 0.81 9.11 -17.80
N ARG A 203 0.61 10.30 -18.36
CA ARG A 203 -0.67 10.68 -18.98
C ARG A 203 -1.06 9.76 -20.15
N LEU A 204 -0.12 9.33 -20.96
CA LEU A 204 -0.39 8.33 -22.00
C LEU A 204 -0.83 6.98 -21.41
N GLY A 205 -0.18 6.53 -20.33
CA GLY A 205 -0.58 5.32 -19.60
C GLY A 205 -2.00 5.42 -19.04
N ILE A 206 -2.35 6.56 -18.46
CA ILE A 206 -3.71 6.84 -17.98
C ILE A 206 -4.70 6.87 -19.17
N ALA A 207 -4.33 7.50 -20.31
CA ALA A 207 -5.18 7.50 -21.51
C ALA A 207 -5.47 6.08 -22.01
N LEU A 208 -4.46 5.21 -22.03
CA LEU A 208 -4.62 3.80 -22.40
C LEU A 208 -5.58 3.05 -21.46
N ALA A 209 -5.50 3.34 -20.16
CA ALA A 209 -6.39 2.78 -19.16
C ALA A 209 -7.83 3.31 -19.29
N LEU A 210 -8.01 4.58 -19.68
CA LEU A 210 -9.32 5.23 -19.85
C LEU A 210 -9.99 4.95 -21.18
N ALA A 211 -9.27 4.47 -22.19
CA ALA A 211 -9.75 4.35 -23.56
C ALA A 211 -11.01 3.49 -23.72
N ARG A 212 -11.26 2.57 -22.78
CA ARG A 212 -12.48 1.73 -22.72
C ARG A 212 -13.65 2.36 -21.98
N GLU A 213 -13.50 3.58 -21.46
CA GLU A 213 -14.50 4.22 -20.60
C GLU A 213 -14.85 3.32 -19.39
N PRO A 214 -13.86 2.96 -18.57
CA PRO A 214 -14.03 1.98 -17.50
C PRO A 214 -14.90 2.52 -16.36
N GLU A 215 -15.56 1.62 -15.63
CA GLU A 215 -16.26 1.93 -14.38
C GLU A 215 -15.33 1.87 -13.16
N LEU A 216 -14.23 1.10 -13.29
CA LEU A 216 -13.18 0.97 -12.28
C LEU A 216 -11.82 1.27 -12.91
N LEU A 217 -11.08 2.20 -12.33
CA LEU A 217 -9.73 2.56 -12.74
C LEU A 217 -8.74 2.24 -11.61
N ILE A 218 -7.74 1.40 -11.89
CA ILE A 218 -6.70 1.00 -10.91
C ILE A 218 -5.35 1.52 -11.40
N LEU A 219 -4.74 2.41 -10.62
CA LEU A 219 -3.49 3.08 -10.95
C LEU A 219 -2.45 2.85 -9.85
N ASP A 220 -1.32 2.26 -10.21
CA ASP A 220 -0.20 2.04 -9.28
C ASP A 220 0.81 3.17 -9.43
N GLU A 221 0.94 4.00 -8.38
CA GLU A 221 1.87 5.15 -8.29
C GLU A 221 1.79 6.10 -9.52
N PRO A 222 0.62 6.61 -9.91
CA PRO A 222 0.45 7.37 -11.16
C PRO A 222 1.15 8.74 -11.15
N THR A 223 1.56 9.23 -9.99
CA THR A 223 2.23 10.52 -9.77
C THR A 223 3.74 10.39 -9.65
N ASN A 224 4.26 9.16 -9.61
CA ASN A 224 5.68 8.92 -9.40
C ASN A 224 6.56 9.52 -10.52
N GLY A 225 7.55 10.33 -10.11
CA GLY A 225 8.48 10.99 -11.03
C GLY A 225 7.90 12.19 -11.78
N LEU A 226 6.76 12.72 -11.34
CA LEU A 226 6.19 13.97 -11.86
C LEU A 226 6.72 15.17 -11.07
N ASP A 227 6.74 16.32 -11.73
CA ASP A 227 6.89 17.61 -11.07
C ASP A 227 5.59 18.02 -10.35
N PRO A 228 5.63 18.98 -9.42
CA PRO A 228 4.44 19.38 -8.65
C PRO A 228 3.25 19.80 -9.51
N ALA A 229 3.48 20.42 -10.67
CA ALA A 229 2.41 20.79 -11.59
C ALA A 229 1.77 19.56 -12.24
N GLY A 230 2.57 18.56 -12.62
CA GLY A 230 2.10 17.29 -13.16
C GLY A 230 1.30 16.47 -12.14
N ILE A 231 1.74 16.45 -10.89
CA ILE A 231 1.00 15.80 -9.77
C ILE A 231 -0.39 16.44 -9.64
N GLU A 232 -0.45 17.78 -9.62
CA GLU A 232 -1.72 18.52 -9.50
C GLU A 232 -2.67 18.24 -10.69
N GLU A 233 -2.13 18.16 -11.91
CA GLU A 233 -2.94 17.84 -13.09
C GLU A 233 -3.52 16.43 -13.04
N VAL A 234 -2.72 15.42 -12.66
CA VAL A 234 -3.19 14.04 -12.51
C VAL A 234 -4.23 13.96 -11.40
N ARG A 235 -3.97 14.59 -10.24
CA ARG A 235 -4.91 14.62 -9.12
C ARG A 235 -6.28 15.16 -9.55
N ARG A 236 -6.31 16.32 -10.22
CA ARG A 236 -7.55 16.94 -10.70
C ARG A 236 -8.30 16.02 -11.66
N LEU A 237 -7.59 15.41 -12.60
CA LEU A 237 -8.17 14.44 -13.53
C LEU A 237 -8.84 13.28 -12.78
N LEU A 238 -8.19 12.69 -11.77
CA LEU A 238 -8.75 11.56 -11.04
C LEU A 238 -9.99 11.95 -10.21
N VAL A 239 -10.01 13.15 -9.64
CA VAL A 239 -11.17 13.70 -8.92
C VAL A 239 -12.33 13.98 -9.90
N GLU A 240 -12.05 14.57 -11.07
CA GLU A 240 -13.05 14.82 -12.12
C GLU A 240 -13.68 13.49 -12.59
N LEU A 241 -12.88 12.46 -12.85
CA LEU A 241 -13.36 11.14 -13.25
C LEU A 241 -14.27 10.50 -12.18
N ALA A 242 -13.91 10.63 -10.91
CA ALA A 242 -14.74 10.13 -9.81
C ALA A 242 -16.09 10.90 -9.74
N GLY A 243 -16.08 12.21 -9.98
CA GLY A 243 -17.27 13.04 -10.09
C GLY A 243 -18.17 12.64 -11.27
N GLU A 244 -17.62 12.05 -12.33
CA GLU A 244 -18.36 11.48 -13.47
C GLU A 244 -18.85 10.03 -13.22
N GLY A 245 -18.58 9.47 -12.02
CA GLY A 245 -19.05 8.15 -11.60
C GLY A 245 -18.05 7.02 -11.80
N VAL A 246 -16.82 7.30 -12.28
CA VAL A 246 -15.74 6.31 -12.35
C VAL A 246 -15.20 6.05 -10.94
N THR A 247 -15.09 4.81 -10.54
CA THR A 247 -14.41 4.47 -9.28
C THR A 247 -12.90 4.40 -9.52
N VAL A 248 -12.12 5.17 -8.77
CA VAL A 248 -10.67 5.24 -8.93
C VAL A 248 -9.97 4.66 -7.71
N MET A 249 -9.15 3.65 -7.91
CA MET A 249 -8.23 3.13 -6.89
C MET A 249 -6.80 3.52 -7.26
N VAL A 250 -6.16 4.31 -6.41
CA VAL A 250 -4.82 4.83 -6.65
C VAL A 250 -3.89 4.47 -5.51
N SER A 251 -2.71 3.89 -5.81
CA SER A 251 -1.68 3.69 -4.80
C SER A 251 -0.73 4.88 -4.75
N SER A 252 -0.23 5.17 -3.55
CA SER A 252 0.93 6.03 -3.34
C SER A 252 1.66 5.63 -2.05
N HIS A 253 2.93 5.94 -1.99
CA HIS A 253 3.71 5.91 -0.75
C HIS A 253 3.74 7.30 -0.07
N LEU A 254 3.28 8.35 -0.75
CA LEU A 254 3.20 9.72 -0.26
C LEU A 254 1.77 10.05 0.16
N LEU A 255 1.62 10.35 1.44
CA LEU A 255 0.33 10.64 2.03
C LEU A 255 -0.27 11.95 1.50
N ASP A 256 0.54 13.00 1.39
CA ASP A 256 0.11 14.32 0.93
C ASP A 256 -0.53 14.31 -0.47
N GLU A 257 -0.08 13.41 -1.35
CA GLU A 257 -0.68 13.26 -2.67
C GLU A 257 -2.10 12.71 -2.59
N ILE A 258 -2.30 11.72 -1.73
CA ILE A 258 -3.58 11.04 -1.57
C ILE A 258 -4.55 11.87 -0.73
N ASP A 259 -4.06 12.55 0.31
CA ASP A 259 -4.89 13.34 1.23
C ASP A 259 -5.78 14.38 0.51
N ARG A 260 -5.24 14.95 -0.57
CA ARG A 260 -5.93 15.99 -1.32
C ARG A 260 -6.91 15.47 -2.38
N MET A 261 -6.95 14.17 -2.68
CA MET A 261 -7.81 13.61 -3.72
C MET A 261 -8.70 12.47 -3.25
N ALA A 262 -8.28 11.70 -2.26
CA ALA A 262 -9.01 10.51 -1.84
C ALA A 262 -10.14 10.85 -0.88
N SER A 263 -11.32 10.33 -1.15
CA SER A 263 -12.47 10.36 -0.25
C SER A 263 -12.42 9.24 0.79
N THR A 264 -11.75 8.13 0.45
CA THR A 264 -11.57 6.97 1.31
C THR A 264 -10.12 6.51 1.25
N LEU A 265 -9.57 6.12 2.37
CA LEU A 265 -8.18 5.70 2.54
C LEU A 265 -8.12 4.24 2.98
N GLY A 266 -7.18 3.48 2.43
CA GLY A 266 -6.76 2.18 2.93
C GLY A 266 -5.26 2.21 3.20
N ILE A 267 -4.84 1.98 4.44
CA ILE A 267 -3.43 1.98 4.83
C ILE A 267 -2.95 0.55 5.01
N LEU A 268 -1.94 0.18 4.22
CA LEU A 268 -1.32 -1.13 4.22
C LEU A 268 0.05 -1.08 4.89
N SER A 269 0.26 -1.91 5.91
CA SER A 269 1.55 -2.09 6.56
C SER A 269 1.87 -3.57 6.70
N ALA A 270 3.10 -3.98 6.36
CA ALA A 270 3.58 -5.35 6.45
C ALA A 270 2.59 -6.41 5.89
N GLY A 271 1.93 -6.09 4.77
CA GLY A 271 0.96 -6.99 4.11
C GLY A 271 -0.45 -6.99 4.71
N ARG A 272 -0.72 -6.19 5.73
CA ARG A 272 -2.02 -6.14 6.42
C ARG A 272 -2.64 -4.75 6.29
N LEU A 273 -3.97 -4.69 6.18
CA LEU A 273 -4.73 -3.45 6.21
C LEU A 273 -4.84 -2.99 7.67
N VAL A 274 -4.11 -1.92 8.02
CA VAL A 274 -4.09 -1.38 9.39
C VAL A 274 -5.16 -0.31 9.60
N PHE A 275 -5.62 0.32 8.53
CA PHE A 275 -6.73 1.27 8.54
C PHE A 275 -7.50 1.22 7.22
N GLN A 276 -8.80 1.44 7.29
CA GLN A 276 -9.66 1.74 6.15
C GLN A 276 -10.81 2.63 6.63
N GLY A 277 -11.04 3.74 5.92
CA GLY A 277 -12.07 4.72 6.27
C GLY A 277 -11.82 6.07 5.61
N THR A 278 -12.56 7.07 6.05
CA THR A 278 -12.40 8.46 5.63
C THR A 278 -11.21 9.12 6.34
N ARG A 279 -10.77 10.27 5.82
CA ARG A 279 -9.78 11.10 6.50
C ARG A 279 -10.22 11.50 7.92
N ALA A 280 -11.48 11.85 8.08
CA ALA A 280 -12.03 12.25 9.39
C ALA A 280 -11.91 11.09 10.40
N GLU A 281 -12.30 9.88 10.01
CA GLU A 281 -12.19 8.68 10.84
C GLU A 281 -10.73 8.34 11.18
N LEU A 282 -9.79 8.62 10.26
CA LEU A 282 -8.36 8.45 10.52
C LEU A 282 -7.88 9.44 11.59
N MET A 283 -8.26 10.70 11.47
CA MET A 283 -7.89 11.73 12.44
C MET A 283 -8.56 11.53 13.80
N GLU A 284 -9.78 10.96 13.86
CA GLU A 284 -10.43 10.59 15.13
C GLU A 284 -9.67 9.52 15.91
N ARG A 285 -8.91 8.65 15.23
CA ARG A 285 -8.04 7.65 15.87
C ARG A 285 -6.73 8.23 16.39
N SER A 286 -6.39 9.43 15.97
CA SER A 286 -5.22 10.15 16.46
C SER A 286 -5.38 10.52 17.92
N VAL A 287 -4.40 10.16 18.71
CA VAL A 287 -4.29 10.66 20.08
C VAL A 287 -3.38 11.90 20.04
N PRO A 288 -3.90 13.12 20.28
CA PRO A 288 -3.12 14.35 20.16
C PRO A 288 -1.87 14.33 21.04
N ASP A 289 -0.81 14.92 20.54
CA ASP A 289 0.37 15.23 21.33
C ASP A 289 0.07 16.37 22.30
N ILE A 290 0.84 16.44 23.38
CA ILE A 290 0.78 17.54 24.34
C ILE A 290 2.07 18.33 24.24
N LEU A 291 1.94 19.63 24.02
CA LEU A 291 3.05 20.58 24.13
C LEU A 291 2.93 21.32 25.43
N ILE A 292 4.02 21.32 26.21
CA ILE A 292 4.14 22.00 27.49
C ILE A 292 5.19 23.08 27.39
N ASP A 293 4.79 24.33 27.49
CA ASP A 293 5.71 25.46 27.62
C ASP A 293 5.99 25.71 29.12
N THR A 294 7.26 25.70 29.47
CA THR A 294 7.73 25.87 30.85
C THR A 294 9.16 26.41 30.86
N PRO A 295 9.55 27.25 31.82
CA PRO A 295 10.91 27.69 32.01
C PRO A 295 11.88 26.56 32.41
N THR A 296 11.33 25.41 32.89
CA THR A 296 12.11 24.25 33.36
C THR A 296 11.76 22.97 32.61
N PRO A 297 12.04 22.87 31.30
CA PRO A 297 11.61 21.73 30.46
C PRO A 297 12.21 20.39 30.93
N GLN A 298 13.38 20.40 31.54
CA GLN A 298 14.00 19.20 32.10
C GLN A 298 13.16 18.57 33.23
N ALA A 299 12.41 19.36 33.99
CA ALA A 299 11.53 18.87 35.04
C ALA A 299 10.36 18.07 34.46
N VAL A 300 9.85 18.47 33.29
CA VAL A 300 8.77 17.74 32.59
C VAL A 300 9.28 16.37 32.09
N LEU A 301 10.52 16.28 31.67
CA LEU A 301 11.15 15.04 31.20
C LEU A 301 11.56 14.09 32.34
N ASN A 302 11.33 14.47 33.61
CA ASN A 302 11.64 13.62 34.75
C ASN A 302 10.89 12.27 34.69
N PRO A 303 11.61 11.12 34.64
CA PRO A 303 10.98 9.80 34.56
C PRO A 303 9.97 9.50 35.67
N GLN A 304 10.16 10.08 36.86
CA GLN A 304 9.25 9.88 37.99
C GLN A 304 7.88 10.57 37.78
N ILE A 305 7.87 11.73 37.11
CA ILE A 305 6.64 12.46 36.76
C ILE A 305 5.90 11.75 35.64
N LEU A 306 6.63 11.23 34.65
CA LEU A 306 6.08 10.55 33.48
C LEU A 306 5.73 9.07 33.73
N ALA A 307 6.15 8.51 34.87
CA ALA A 307 5.93 7.10 35.20
C ALA A 307 4.44 6.71 35.16
N GLY A 308 4.11 5.68 34.36
CA GLY A 308 2.74 5.20 34.18
C GLY A 308 1.85 6.08 33.29
N LEU A 309 2.31 7.27 32.85
CA LEU A 309 1.61 8.13 31.90
C LEU A 309 2.14 7.95 30.46
N VAL A 310 3.40 7.58 30.35
CA VAL A 310 4.09 7.29 29.10
C VAL A 310 4.63 5.87 29.18
N PRO A 311 4.60 5.07 28.10
CA PRO A 311 5.17 3.72 28.10
C PRO A 311 6.64 3.70 28.55
N ALA A 312 7.01 2.71 29.38
CA ALA A 312 8.36 2.63 29.97
C ALA A 312 9.48 2.60 28.91
N GLN A 313 9.21 2.03 27.74
CA GLN A 313 10.13 1.99 26.60
C GLN A 313 10.42 3.38 26.03
N ALA A 314 9.44 4.28 26.03
CA ALA A 314 9.59 5.66 25.57
C ALA A 314 10.44 6.51 26.54
N LEU A 315 10.42 6.19 27.82
CA LEU A 315 11.25 6.86 28.84
C LEU A 315 12.73 6.46 28.75
N ALA A 316 13.01 5.19 28.43
CA ALA A 316 14.37 4.69 28.29
C ALA A 316 15.12 5.31 27.09
N ALA A 317 14.39 5.62 26.01
CA ALA A 317 14.97 6.26 24.82
C ALA A 317 15.32 7.74 25.03
N SER A 318 14.59 8.45 25.91
CA SER A 318 14.86 9.87 26.24
C SER A 318 16.13 10.08 27.04
N THR A 319 16.58 9.09 27.81
CA THR A 319 17.80 9.17 28.65
C THR A 319 19.07 8.73 27.91
N ALA A 320 18.96 8.10 26.72
CA ALA A 320 20.10 7.55 25.96
C ALA A 320 20.68 8.52 24.91
N ALA A 321 20.16 9.73 24.79
CA ALA A 321 20.56 10.69 23.73
C ALA A 321 21.96 11.29 23.87
N ASP A 322 22.72 10.97 24.92
CA ASP A 322 24.05 11.60 25.20
C ASP A 322 25.26 10.84 24.64
N PHE A 323 25.13 9.60 24.13
CA PHE A 323 26.27 8.91 23.48
C PHE A 323 25.81 7.93 22.39
N PRO A 324 26.16 8.15 21.12
CA PRO A 324 25.87 7.17 20.07
C PRO A 324 26.79 5.96 20.18
N ASN A 325 26.26 4.81 20.56
CA ASN A 325 26.98 3.53 20.46
C ASN A 325 26.73 2.91 19.08
N PRO A 326 27.72 2.77 18.18
CA PRO A 326 27.53 2.30 16.82
C PRO A 326 27.24 0.80 16.65
N ALA A 327 27.12 0.04 17.75
CA ALA A 327 26.96 -1.42 17.73
C ALA A 327 25.57 -1.94 18.18
N ALA A 328 24.61 -1.08 18.47
CA ALA A 328 23.27 -1.52 18.85
C ALA A 328 22.40 -1.70 17.61
N VAL A 329 22.06 -2.95 17.28
CA VAL A 329 21.03 -3.32 16.30
C VAL A 329 19.69 -2.76 16.80
N PRO A 330 18.93 -1.96 16.03
CA PRO A 330 17.67 -1.41 16.49
C PRO A 330 16.64 -2.52 16.57
N VAL A 331 16.19 -2.86 17.77
CA VAL A 331 14.99 -3.64 18.01
C VAL A 331 13.79 -2.71 17.78
N THR A 332 13.01 -3.03 16.79
CA THR A 332 11.85 -2.32 16.28
C THR A 332 10.66 -2.45 17.22
N ASP A 333 10.40 -1.40 17.99
CA ASP A 333 9.07 -0.90 18.42
C ASP A 333 9.34 0.46 19.07
N THR A 334 9.58 1.48 18.24
CA THR A 334 9.91 2.82 18.73
C THR A 334 8.62 3.51 19.15
N VAL A 335 8.22 3.31 20.40
CA VAL A 335 7.22 4.17 21.05
C VAL A 335 7.78 5.59 21.04
N ALA A 336 7.01 6.54 20.51
CA ALA A 336 7.43 7.93 20.44
C ALA A 336 7.76 8.48 21.84
N SER A 337 8.98 8.97 22.00
CA SER A 337 9.49 9.46 23.29
C SER A 337 9.20 10.94 23.45
N PRO A 338 9.02 11.44 24.69
CA PRO A 338 8.98 12.88 24.96
C PRO A 338 10.21 13.58 24.40
N THR A 339 10.02 14.69 23.70
CA THR A 339 11.08 15.43 23.00
C THR A 339 11.08 16.90 23.40
N LEU A 340 12.28 17.47 23.50
CA LEU A 340 12.45 18.91 23.66
C LEU A 340 12.36 19.59 22.30
N THR A 341 11.49 20.60 22.21
CA THR A 341 11.32 21.43 21.01
C THR A 341 11.63 22.88 21.33
N PRO A 342 11.82 23.76 20.34
CA PRO A 342 11.99 25.19 20.58
C PRO A 342 10.78 25.85 21.28
N GLN A 343 9.63 25.20 21.26
CA GLN A 343 8.36 25.69 21.80
C GLN A 343 7.99 25.06 23.15
N GLY A 344 8.85 24.16 23.70
CA GLY A 344 8.60 23.45 24.94
C GLY A 344 8.82 21.95 24.84
N VAL A 345 8.22 21.18 25.74
CA VAL A 345 8.31 19.71 25.76
C VAL A 345 7.09 19.12 25.06
N ARG A 346 7.36 18.34 24.01
CA ARG A 346 6.33 17.58 23.30
C ARG A 346 6.23 16.16 23.86
N ILE A 347 5.06 15.76 24.31
CA ILE A 347 4.77 14.42 24.81
C ILE A 347 3.75 13.77 23.86
N PRO A 348 4.15 12.69 23.15
CA PRO A 348 3.29 12.05 22.17
C PRO A 348 2.11 11.32 22.80
N GLY A 349 0.98 11.35 22.11
CA GLY A 349 -0.15 10.42 22.30
C GLY A 349 -0.73 10.35 23.70
N MET A 350 -1.15 11.46 24.33
CA MET A 350 -1.73 11.45 25.67
C MET A 350 -3.26 11.55 25.68
N SER A 351 -3.92 10.64 26.43
CA SER A 351 -5.35 10.73 26.70
C SER A 351 -5.70 11.95 27.58
N LYS A 352 -6.96 12.39 27.55
CA LYS A 352 -7.41 13.54 28.40
C LYS A 352 -7.15 13.31 29.90
N SER A 353 -7.34 12.08 30.36
CA SER A 353 -7.10 11.72 31.79
C SER A 353 -5.61 11.72 32.13
N ALA A 354 -4.76 11.22 31.22
CA ALA A 354 -3.32 11.23 31.41
C ALA A 354 -2.74 12.67 31.42
N VAL A 355 -3.29 13.58 30.61
CA VAL A 355 -2.91 15.01 30.64
C VAL A 355 -3.28 15.66 31.97
N ALA A 356 -4.49 15.42 32.48
CA ALA A 356 -4.91 15.97 33.77
C ALA A 356 -4.01 15.47 34.92
N GLU A 357 -3.66 14.20 34.92
CA GLU A 357 -2.75 13.59 35.88
C GLU A 357 -1.33 14.20 35.77
N LEU A 358 -0.82 14.36 34.54
CA LEU A 358 0.49 14.96 34.28
C LEU A 358 0.55 16.40 34.84
N ILE A 359 -0.48 17.23 34.54
CA ILE A 359 -0.54 18.60 35.05
C ILE A 359 -0.54 18.62 36.58
N SER A 360 -1.31 17.72 37.23
CA SER A 360 -1.36 17.61 38.68
C SER A 360 0.01 17.25 39.26
N ARG A 361 0.75 16.31 38.66
CA ARG A 361 2.09 15.92 39.12
C ARG A 361 3.12 17.04 38.94
N LEU A 362 3.08 17.75 37.80
CA LEU A 362 3.95 18.88 37.54
C LEU A 362 3.71 20.00 38.52
N ALA A 363 2.46 20.33 38.80
CA ALA A 363 2.08 21.34 39.82
C ALA A 363 2.53 20.92 41.24
N ALA A 364 2.35 19.65 41.62
CA ALA A 364 2.83 19.11 42.89
C ALA A 364 4.35 19.13 43.02
N ALA A 365 5.07 19.00 41.91
CA ALA A 365 6.52 19.13 41.86
C ALA A 365 7.03 20.57 41.79
N GLY A 366 6.13 21.59 41.86
CA GLY A 366 6.48 23.01 41.79
C GLY A 366 6.97 23.49 40.43
N VAL A 367 6.62 22.77 39.34
CA VAL A 367 6.98 23.17 37.99
C VAL A 367 6.04 24.29 37.53
N GLU A 368 6.61 25.41 37.13
CA GLU A 368 5.86 26.53 36.54
C GLU A 368 5.46 26.17 35.10
N LEU A 369 4.14 26.27 34.80
CA LEU A 369 3.59 25.95 33.49
C LEU A 369 3.07 27.26 32.89
N HIS A 370 3.64 27.64 31.72
CA HIS A 370 3.16 28.82 30.97
C HIS A 370 2.00 28.45 30.06
N GLU A 371 2.11 27.33 29.34
CA GLU A 371 1.04 26.85 28.48
C GLU A 371 1.06 25.29 28.45
N VAL A 372 -0.13 24.70 28.39
CA VAL A 372 -0.34 23.29 28.08
C VAL A 372 -1.37 23.21 26.97
N ARG A 373 -0.95 22.85 25.77
CA ARG A 373 -1.84 22.73 24.62
C ARG A 373 -1.79 21.35 23.99
N ARG A 374 -2.92 20.95 23.42
CA ARG A 374 -3.00 19.75 22.60
C ARG A 374 -2.66 20.11 21.17
N GLU A 375 -1.65 19.49 20.63
CA GLU A 375 -1.34 19.60 19.20
C GLU A 375 -2.04 18.46 18.47
N ALA A 376 -2.90 18.82 17.51
CA ALA A 376 -3.43 17.83 16.59
C ALA A 376 -2.23 17.24 15.82
N GLN A 377 -2.13 15.92 15.82
CA GLN A 377 -1.15 15.24 14.96
C GLN A 377 -1.44 15.59 13.50
N SER A 378 -0.40 15.74 12.72
CA SER A 378 -0.55 15.77 11.27
C SER A 378 -1.04 14.41 10.78
N LEU A 379 -1.65 14.38 9.62
CA LEU A 379 -2.06 13.12 9.00
C LEU A 379 -0.84 12.20 8.77
N GLU A 380 0.32 12.80 8.51
CA GLU A 380 1.60 12.11 8.34
C GLU A 380 2.07 11.45 9.63
N ASP A 381 1.95 12.13 10.79
CA ASP A 381 2.27 11.54 12.10
C ASP A 381 1.38 10.32 12.38
N VAL A 382 0.07 10.43 12.13
CA VAL A 382 -0.88 9.32 12.31
C VAL A 382 -0.54 8.14 11.37
N PHE A 383 -0.18 8.44 10.13
CA PHE A 383 0.24 7.42 9.17
C PHE A 383 1.53 6.72 9.62
N MET A 384 2.52 7.49 10.10
CA MET A 384 3.79 6.95 10.60
C MET A 384 3.57 6.10 11.86
N ASP A 385 2.67 6.49 12.76
CA ASP A 385 2.34 5.70 13.94
C ASP A 385 1.65 4.38 13.58
N LEU A 386 0.77 4.38 12.57
CA LEU A 386 0.08 3.16 12.09
C LEU A 386 0.99 2.22 11.29
N THR A 387 1.98 2.74 10.58
CA THR A 387 2.87 1.94 9.73
C THR A 387 4.15 1.52 10.42
N GLY A 388 4.43 2.08 11.62
CA GLY A 388 5.69 1.94 12.33
C GLY A 388 6.75 2.88 11.75
N ARG A 389 7.47 3.62 12.60
CA ARG A 389 8.57 4.53 12.19
C ARG A 389 9.76 3.84 11.51
N GLY A 390 9.68 2.53 11.26
CA GLY A 390 10.70 1.71 10.60
C GLY A 390 10.57 1.59 9.09
N GLY A 391 9.60 2.24 8.47
CA GLY A 391 9.47 2.33 7.01
C GLY A 391 10.22 3.54 6.46
N VAL A 392 11.54 3.59 6.69
CA VAL A 392 12.39 4.65 6.11
C VAL A 392 12.47 4.48 4.59
N LEU A 393 12.18 5.54 3.91
CA LEU A 393 12.44 6.03 2.55
C LEU A 393 13.47 5.25 1.73
#